data_80acaeda01f774cdfd54e1a4d4eedc69
#
_entry.id   80acaeda01f774cdfd54e1a4d4eedc69
#
_cell.length_a   1.000
_cell.length_b   1.000
_cell.length_c   1.000
_cell.angle_alpha   90.00
_cell.angle_beta   90.00
_cell.angle_gamma   90.00
#
_symmetry.space_group_name_H-M   'P 1'
#
loop_
_entity.id
_entity.type
_entity.pdbx_description
1 polymer ?
#
loop_
_entity_poly.entity_id
_entity_poly.type
_entity_poly.pdbx_seq_one_letter_code
_entity_poly.pdbx_strand_id
1 'polypeptide(L)' 'MLIPFIDAESGFSVYINPTQVAVIFEGKNPEGVQLTMINLLNGTVATEEDILSVVSKLQGDLKW' A
#
# COMPACT_ATOMS: atom_id res chain seq x y z
N MET A 1 8.44 -7.58 10.13
CA MET A 1 7.69 -8.53 9.30
C MET A 1 7.21 -7.84 8.02
N LEU A 2 7.34 -8.52 6.90
CA LEU A 2 6.91 -7.95 5.63
C LEU A 2 5.46 -8.31 5.34
N ILE A 3 4.71 -7.35 4.82
CA ILE A 3 3.29 -7.51 4.53
C ILE A 3 3.10 -7.56 3.01
N PRO A 4 2.45 -8.59 2.48
CA PRO A 4 2.27 -8.70 1.02
C PRO A 4 1.11 -7.85 0.51
N PHE A 5 1.32 -7.25 -0.63
CA PHE A 5 0.29 -6.52 -1.38
C PHE A 5 0.47 -6.84 -2.86
N ILE A 6 -0.59 -6.66 -3.64
CA ILE A 6 -0.49 -6.77 -5.09
C ILE A 6 -0.27 -5.38 -5.66
N ASP A 7 0.84 -5.20 -6.35
CA ASP A 7 1.13 -3.92 -7.01
C ASP A 7 0.18 -3.74 -8.19
N ALA A 8 -0.57 -2.64 -8.17
CA ALA A 8 -1.60 -2.41 -9.19
C ALA A 8 -1.01 -2.21 -10.58
N GLU A 9 0.23 -1.72 -10.65
CA GLU A 9 0.85 -1.43 -11.95
C GLU A 9 1.36 -2.68 -12.64
N SER A 10 2.01 -3.56 -11.90
CA SER A 10 2.61 -4.76 -12.47
C SER A 10 1.77 -6.01 -12.31
N GLY A 11 0.88 -6.04 -11.32
CA GLY A 11 0.11 -7.24 -10.98
C GLY A 11 0.88 -8.23 -10.14
N PHE A 12 2.13 -7.93 -9.78
CA PHE A 12 2.93 -8.83 -8.98
C PHE A 12 2.80 -8.53 -7.50
N SER A 13 3.08 -9.55 -6.68
CA SER A 13 3.11 -9.36 -5.24
C SER A 13 4.35 -8.56 -4.85
N VAL A 14 4.18 -7.61 -3.94
CA VAL A 14 5.28 -6.88 -3.33
C VAL A 14 5.17 -7.04 -1.84
N TYR A 15 6.29 -7.00 -1.14
CA TYR A 15 6.34 -7.17 0.31
C TYR A 15 6.83 -5.88 0.93
N ILE A 16 6.00 -5.29 1.79
CA ILE A 16 6.24 -3.97 2.36
C ILE A 16 6.61 -4.11 3.83
N ASN A 17 7.69 -3.42 4.22
CA ASN A 17 8.06 -3.30 5.61
C ASN A 17 7.28 -2.13 6.21
N PRO A 18 6.37 -2.38 7.18
CA PRO A 18 5.52 -1.31 7.72
C PRO A 18 6.31 -0.15 8.31
N THR A 19 7.51 -0.41 8.80
CA THR A 19 8.31 0.66 9.41
C THR A 19 8.87 1.62 8.38
N GLN A 20 8.80 1.30 7.09
CA GLN A 20 9.27 2.16 6.01
C GLN A 20 8.16 3.01 5.41
N VAL A 21 6.92 2.83 5.86
CA VAL A 21 5.79 3.57 5.32
C VAL A 21 5.77 4.98 5.91
N ALA A 22 5.72 5.98 5.03
CA ALA A 22 5.66 7.38 5.44
C ALA A 22 4.25 7.93 5.37
N VAL A 23 3.54 7.67 4.26
CA VAL A 23 2.20 8.23 4.03
C VAL A 23 1.38 7.22 3.25
N ILE A 24 0.10 7.13 3.57
CA ILE A 24 -0.87 6.35 2.80
C ILE A 24 -2.00 7.28 2.40
N PHE A 25 -2.37 7.26 1.12
CA PHE A 25 -3.45 8.12 0.63
C PHE A 25 -4.15 7.47 -0.55
N GLU A 26 -5.34 7.97 -0.86
CA GLU A 26 -6.12 7.47 -1.98
C GLU A 26 -5.80 8.23 -3.24
N GLY A 27 -5.82 7.52 -4.37
CA GLY A 27 -5.64 8.11 -5.68
C GLY A 27 -6.44 7.36 -6.71
N LYS A 28 -6.30 7.75 -7.97
CA LYS A 28 -6.94 7.07 -9.09
C LYS A 28 -5.96 6.97 -10.23
N ASN A 29 -6.06 5.85 -10.98
CA ASN A 29 -5.26 5.72 -12.19
C ASN A 29 -5.96 6.47 -13.34
N PRO A 30 -5.31 6.61 -14.53
CA PRO A 30 -5.92 7.30 -15.66
C PRO A 30 -7.25 6.70 -16.11
N GLU A 31 -7.51 5.45 -15.78
CA GLU A 31 -8.75 4.78 -16.15
C GLU A 31 -9.87 4.98 -15.12
N GLY A 32 -9.59 5.74 -14.07
CA GLY A 32 -10.58 6.02 -13.04
C GLY A 32 -10.71 4.98 -11.95
N VAL A 33 -9.84 3.97 -11.94
CA VAL A 33 -9.85 2.95 -10.89
C VAL A 33 -9.22 3.54 -9.64
N GLN A 34 -9.93 3.40 -8.52
CA GLN A 34 -9.43 3.92 -7.25
C GLN A 34 -8.30 3.04 -6.74
N LEU A 35 -7.23 3.68 -6.29
CA LEU A 35 -6.05 3.00 -5.77
C LEU A 35 -5.72 3.53 -4.39
N THR A 36 -5.03 2.71 -3.60
CA THR A 36 -4.42 3.16 -2.36
C THR A 36 -2.93 3.29 -2.62
N MET A 37 -2.40 4.47 -2.35
CA MET A 37 -0.99 4.78 -2.57
C MET A 37 -0.25 4.62 -1.25
N ILE A 38 0.79 3.80 -1.25
CA ILE A 38 1.62 3.57 -0.08
C ILE A 38 2.98 4.19 -0.36
N ASN A 39 3.24 5.32 0.28
CA ASN A 39 4.47 6.07 0.06
C ASN A 39 5.51 5.62 1.07
N LEU A 40 6.57 5.02 0.56
CA LEU A 40 7.68 4.51 1.36
C LEU A 40 8.83 5.50 1.31
N LEU A 41 9.81 5.30 2.16
CA LEU A 41 10.97 6.20 2.20
C LEU A 41 11.73 6.21 0.88
N ASN A 42 11.70 5.10 0.14
CA ASN A 42 12.47 4.98 -1.11
C ASN A 42 11.61 4.75 -2.35
N GLY A 43 10.30 5.00 -2.27
CA GLY A 43 9.45 4.82 -3.44
C GLY A 43 7.99 4.75 -3.07
N THR A 44 7.14 4.48 -4.05
CA THR A 44 5.71 4.42 -3.87
C THR A 44 5.16 3.13 -4.49
N VAL A 45 4.24 2.49 -3.78
CA VAL A 45 3.53 1.31 -4.28
C VAL A 45 2.05 1.65 -4.33
N ALA A 46 1.37 1.28 -5.43
CA ALA A 46 -0.07 1.44 -5.56
C ALA A 46 -0.72 0.06 -5.50
N THR A 47 -1.84 -0.04 -4.79
CA THR A 47 -2.60 -1.28 -4.73
C THR A 47 -4.07 -0.97 -4.90
N GLU A 48 -4.84 -1.94 -5.42
CA GLU A 48 -6.28 -1.76 -5.57
C GLU A 48 -7.04 -2.09 -4.29
N GLU A 49 -6.37 -2.52 -3.24
CA GLU A 49 -7.03 -2.75 -1.98
C GLU A 49 -7.55 -1.45 -1.38
N ASP A 50 -8.67 -1.56 -0.68
CA ASP A 50 -9.26 -0.44 0.02
C ASP A 50 -8.30 0.14 1.06
N ILE A 51 -8.31 1.47 1.23
CA ILE A 51 -7.37 2.13 2.14
C ILE A 51 -7.53 1.64 3.58
N LEU A 52 -8.76 1.36 4.00
CA LEU A 52 -8.98 0.86 5.36
C LEU A 52 -8.36 -0.53 5.54
N SER A 53 -8.45 -1.36 4.50
CA SER A 53 -7.84 -2.68 4.53
C SER A 53 -6.32 -2.57 4.59
N VAL A 54 -5.74 -1.67 3.79
CA VAL A 54 -4.29 -1.46 3.77
C VAL A 54 -3.80 -0.99 5.14
N VAL A 55 -4.48 0.02 5.70
CA VAL A 55 -4.11 0.56 7.02
C VAL A 55 -4.21 -0.52 8.09
N SER A 56 -5.28 -1.31 8.05
CA SER A 56 -5.49 -2.37 9.03
C SER A 56 -4.36 -3.41 8.98
N LYS A 57 -3.95 -3.81 7.78
CA LYS A 57 -2.87 -4.77 7.62
C LYS A 57 -1.56 -4.24 8.19
N LEU A 58 -1.26 -2.98 7.89
CA LEU A 58 0.00 -2.38 8.34
C LEU A 58 -0.01 -2.11 9.84
N GLN A 59 -1.13 -1.63 10.38
CA GLN A 59 -1.24 -1.38 11.81
C GLN A 59 -1.23 -2.64 12.65
N GLY A 60 -1.82 -3.70 12.12
CA GLY A 60 -1.84 -4.97 12.82
C GLY A 60 -0.44 -5.46 13.18
N ASP A 61 0.54 -5.08 12.37
CA ASP A 61 1.93 -5.46 12.60
C ASP A 61 2.65 -4.46 13.50
N LEU A 62 2.24 -3.19 13.49
CA LEU A 62 2.95 -2.13 14.22
C LEU A 62 2.54 -2.04 15.68
N LYS A 63 1.32 -2.40 16.01
CA LYS A 63 0.83 -2.40 17.40
C LYS A 63 0.98 -1.07 18.12
N TRP A 64 0.21 -0.11 17.71
CA TRP A 64 0.18 1.17 18.43
C TRP A 64 -0.37 1.00 19.83
#